data_45ff1be6aa499713acffba70142d7f2d
#
_entry.id   45ff1be6aa499713acffba70142d7f2d
#
_cell.length_a   1.000
_cell.length_b   1.000
_cell.length_c   1.000
_cell.angle_alpha   90.00
_cell.angle_beta   90.00
_cell.angle_gamma   90.00
#
_symmetry.space_group_name_H-M   'P 1'
#
loop_
_entity.id
_entity.type
_entity.pdbx_description
1 polymer ?
#
loop_
_entity_poly.entity_id
_entity_poly.type
_entity_poly.pdbx_seq_one_letter_code
_entity_poly.pdbx_strand_id
1 'polypeptide(L)'
;MKKVLATIGFFCVTPLALAQNAPPVQEITKQIIKSAQGYANAISCPGVVITPKEIAALTPYKTLDDRMDAKYAVLWDGDIGCAGGSGTSGTNISIVTVSIGDSFVVDPHTSSPIIQFESPVRSVSRIVGNTRDTLILEGKEFADNDPNCCPSITVRFTLRVDDKGNWKLVEKKLLPAKK
;
A
#
# COMPACT_ATOMS: atom_id res chain seq x y z
N MET A 1 50.03 -33.72 -52.26
CA MET A 1 49.59 -33.61 -50.86
C MET A 1 48.71 -32.35 -50.73
N LYS A 2 47.39 -32.49 -50.71
CA LYS A 2 46.45 -31.35 -50.58
C LYS A 2 46.05 -31.26 -49.12
N LYS A 3 46.38 -30.13 -48.45
CA LYS A 3 45.96 -29.85 -47.05
C LYS A 3 44.56 -29.23 -47.10
N VAL A 4 43.57 -29.86 -46.48
CA VAL A 4 42.21 -29.35 -46.26
C VAL A 4 42.24 -28.62 -44.92
N LEU A 5 42.04 -27.30 -44.90
CA LEU A 5 41.78 -26.51 -43.71
C LEU A 5 40.27 -26.60 -43.40
N ALA A 6 39.95 -27.20 -42.26
CA ALA A 6 38.60 -27.19 -41.71
C ALA A 6 38.41 -25.94 -40.84
N THR A 7 37.57 -25.02 -41.30
CA THR A 7 37.17 -23.82 -40.51
C THR A 7 36.03 -24.21 -39.57
N ILE A 8 36.29 -24.26 -38.28
CA ILE A 8 35.30 -24.47 -37.21
C ILE A 8 34.66 -23.13 -36.94
N GLY A 9 33.42 -22.96 -37.41
CA GLY A 9 32.57 -21.79 -37.09
C GLY A 9 32.05 -21.90 -35.66
N PHE A 10 32.50 -20.98 -34.81
CA PHE A 10 32.02 -20.85 -33.42
C PHE A 10 30.68 -20.10 -33.47
N PHE A 11 29.55 -20.82 -33.36
CA PHE A 11 28.23 -20.21 -33.18
C PHE A 11 28.12 -19.69 -31.77
N CYS A 12 28.23 -18.37 -31.60
CA CYS A 12 27.96 -17.68 -30.35
C CYS A 12 26.43 -17.63 -30.16
N VAL A 13 25.88 -18.58 -29.39
CA VAL A 13 24.50 -18.56 -28.97
C VAL A 13 24.39 -17.55 -27.84
N THR A 14 23.96 -16.32 -28.13
CA THR A 14 23.59 -15.35 -27.10
C THR A 14 22.34 -15.86 -26.38
N PRO A 15 22.37 -16.10 -25.07
CA PRO A 15 21.17 -16.42 -24.34
C PRO A 15 20.24 -15.19 -24.38
N LEU A 16 19.07 -15.32 -24.99
CA LEU A 16 17.96 -14.38 -24.80
C LEU A 16 17.60 -14.45 -23.32
N ALA A 17 18.00 -13.43 -22.57
CA ALA A 17 17.51 -13.22 -21.21
C ALA A 17 16.02 -12.95 -21.32
N LEU A 18 15.18 -13.97 -21.09
CA LEU A 18 13.74 -13.80 -20.90
C LEU A 18 13.59 -12.97 -19.64
N ALA A 19 13.13 -11.75 -19.76
CA ALA A 19 12.71 -10.94 -18.62
C ALA A 19 11.63 -11.77 -17.88
N GLN A 20 11.97 -12.29 -16.73
CA GLN A 20 11.01 -13.03 -15.91
C GLN A 20 9.99 -12.02 -15.38
N ASN A 21 8.73 -12.22 -15.71
CA ASN A 21 7.65 -11.35 -15.30
C ASN A 21 7.33 -11.55 -13.81
N ALA A 22 6.92 -10.46 -13.15
CA ALA A 22 6.33 -10.54 -11.82
C ALA A 22 5.08 -11.44 -11.83
N PRO A 23 4.64 -11.94 -10.66
CA PRO A 23 3.38 -12.65 -10.54
C PRO A 23 2.20 -11.83 -11.08
N PRO A 24 1.09 -12.46 -11.50
CA PRO A 24 -0.11 -11.74 -11.93
C PRO A 24 -0.62 -10.78 -10.86
N VAL A 25 -1.12 -9.60 -11.28
CA VAL A 25 -1.62 -8.54 -10.36
C VAL A 25 -2.64 -9.08 -9.34
N GLN A 26 -3.50 -10.00 -9.75
CA GLN A 26 -4.47 -10.62 -8.84
C GLN A 26 -3.81 -11.43 -7.72
N GLU A 27 -2.73 -12.14 -8.02
CA GLU A 27 -1.97 -12.89 -7.03
C GLU A 27 -1.21 -11.95 -6.10
N ILE A 28 -0.55 -10.93 -6.64
CA ILE A 28 0.09 -9.85 -5.86
C ILE A 28 -0.93 -9.25 -4.88
N THR A 29 -2.12 -8.89 -5.37
CA THR A 29 -3.19 -8.29 -4.55
C THR A 29 -3.61 -9.22 -3.41
N LYS A 30 -3.78 -10.51 -3.66
CA LYS A 30 -4.12 -11.50 -2.62
C LYS A 30 -3.04 -11.60 -1.55
N GLN A 31 -1.78 -11.62 -1.95
CA GLN A 31 -0.65 -11.71 -1.01
C GLN A 31 -0.55 -10.44 -0.16
N ILE A 32 -0.76 -9.25 -0.75
CA ILE A 32 -0.79 -7.98 -0.02
C ILE A 32 -1.91 -8.01 1.02
N ILE A 33 -3.14 -8.37 0.62
CA ILE A 33 -4.29 -8.43 1.55
C ILE A 33 -3.99 -9.40 2.68
N LYS A 34 -3.52 -10.61 2.37
CA LYS A 34 -3.20 -11.64 3.36
C LYS A 34 -2.20 -11.13 4.39
N SER A 35 -1.12 -10.49 3.93
CA SER A 35 -0.07 -9.97 4.81
C SER A 35 -0.58 -8.81 5.68
N ALA A 36 -1.21 -7.81 5.07
CA ALA A 36 -1.71 -6.64 5.78
C ALA A 36 -2.82 -7.00 6.78
N GLN A 37 -3.74 -7.90 6.41
CA GLN A 37 -4.81 -8.35 7.29
C GLN A 37 -4.30 -9.19 8.46
N GLY A 38 -3.32 -10.06 8.20
CA GLY A 38 -2.64 -10.80 9.27
C GLY A 38 -1.97 -9.88 10.29
N TYR A 39 -1.27 -8.85 9.80
CA TYR A 39 -0.66 -7.83 10.65
C TYR A 39 -1.71 -7.04 11.43
N ALA A 40 -2.73 -6.50 10.76
CA ALA A 40 -3.79 -5.72 11.38
C ALA A 40 -4.50 -6.51 12.50
N ASN A 41 -4.87 -7.77 12.24
CA ASN A 41 -5.50 -8.64 13.23
C ASN A 41 -4.59 -9.01 14.41
N ALA A 42 -3.27 -8.97 14.23
CA ALA A 42 -2.31 -9.25 15.29
C ALA A 42 -2.16 -8.08 16.29
N ILE A 43 -2.42 -6.83 15.84
CA ILE A 43 -2.19 -5.62 16.64
C ILE A 43 -3.48 -4.87 17.02
N SER A 44 -4.62 -5.24 16.45
CA SER A 44 -5.92 -4.61 16.71
C SER A 44 -6.99 -5.62 17.07
N CYS A 45 -8.20 -5.13 17.37
CA CYS A 45 -9.36 -5.99 17.55
C CYS A 45 -9.59 -6.88 16.32
N PRO A 46 -9.94 -8.16 16.51
CA PRO A 46 -10.26 -9.06 15.40
C PRO A 46 -11.40 -8.54 14.53
N GLY A 47 -11.35 -8.88 13.22
CA GLY A 47 -12.43 -8.54 12.29
C GLY A 47 -12.09 -7.40 11.31
N VAL A 48 -10.82 -6.96 11.25
CA VAL A 48 -10.36 -6.07 10.19
C VAL A 48 -10.58 -6.74 8.83
N VAL A 49 -11.24 -6.03 7.91
CA VAL A 49 -11.47 -6.49 6.55
C VAL A 49 -10.76 -5.56 5.58
N ILE A 50 -9.86 -6.11 4.77
CA ILE A 50 -9.11 -5.39 3.75
C ILE A 50 -9.54 -5.89 2.37
N THR A 51 -9.85 -4.97 1.48
CA THR A 51 -10.21 -5.26 0.09
C THR A 51 -9.23 -4.60 -0.88
N PRO A 52 -9.26 -4.90 -2.18
CA PRO A 52 -8.38 -4.24 -3.15
C PRO A 52 -8.50 -2.72 -3.21
N LYS A 53 -9.60 -2.14 -2.71
CA LYS A 53 -9.87 -0.69 -2.73
C LYS A 53 -9.01 0.10 -1.74
N GLU A 54 -8.53 -0.58 -0.70
CA GLU A 54 -7.68 -0.01 0.34
C GLU A 54 -6.18 -0.09 0.00
N ILE A 55 -5.82 -0.55 -1.21
CA ILE A 55 -4.43 -0.75 -1.62
C ILE A 55 -3.99 0.35 -2.59
N ALA A 56 -2.87 1.01 -2.28
CA ALA A 56 -2.17 1.92 -3.18
C ALA A 56 -0.79 1.34 -3.52
N ALA A 57 -0.50 1.14 -4.80
CA ALA A 57 0.82 0.73 -5.25
C ALA A 57 1.76 1.94 -5.32
N LEU A 58 2.59 2.15 -4.30
CA LEU A 58 3.56 3.24 -4.25
C LEU A 58 4.70 2.98 -5.24
N THR A 59 5.20 1.76 -5.27
CA THR A 59 6.15 1.25 -6.27
C THR A 59 5.67 -0.14 -6.66
N PRO A 60 5.02 -0.29 -7.82
CA PRO A 60 4.40 -1.57 -8.19
C PRO A 60 5.45 -2.62 -8.61
N TYR A 61 5.23 -3.88 -8.23
CA TYR A 61 5.98 -5.04 -8.68
C TYR A 61 5.52 -5.45 -10.09
N LYS A 62 6.27 -5.09 -11.14
CA LYS A 62 5.94 -5.38 -12.55
C LYS A 62 6.89 -6.39 -13.18
N THR A 63 8.17 -6.34 -12.77
CA THR A 63 9.23 -7.23 -13.23
C THR A 63 10.02 -7.74 -12.03
N LEU A 64 10.82 -8.77 -12.18
CA LEU A 64 11.66 -9.25 -11.08
C LEU A 64 12.64 -8.21 -10.56
N ASP A 65 13.04 -7.25 -11.42
CA ASP A 65 13.93 -6.16 -11.02
C ASP A 65 13.26 -5.18 -10.06
N ASP A 66 11.93 -5.01 -10.16
CA ASP A 66 11.17 -4.13 -9.27
C ASP A 66 10.99 -4.72 -7.86
N ARG A 67 11.22 -6.02 -7.68
CA ARG A 67 10.88 -6.77 -6.48
C ARG A 67 11.33 -6.11 -5.18
N MET A 68 12.61 -5.76 -5.10
CA MET A 68 13.19 -5.22 -3.87
C MET A 68 12.75 -3.80 -3.55
N ASP A 69 12.28 -3.05 -4.56
CA ASP A 69 11.76 -1.70 -4.43
C ASP A 69 10.23 -1.65 -4.31
N ALA A 70 9.56 -2.80 -4.50
CA ALA A 70 8.11 -2.86 -4.50
C ALA A 70 7.52 -2.51 -3.13
N LYS A 71 6.60 -1.53 -3.13
CA LYS A 71 5.92 -1.02 -1.93
C LYS A 71 4.46 -0.76 -2.19
N TYR A 72 3.64 -1.17 -1.25
CA TYR A 72 2.20 -0.96 -1.27
C TYR A 72 1.75 -0.39 0.06
N ALA A 73 1.02 0.71 0.02
CA ALA A 73 0.31 1.23 1.19
C ALA A 73 -1.07 0.56 1.27
N VAL A 74 -1.41 0.01 2.41
CA VAL A 74 -2.69 -0.63 2.67
C VAL A 74 -3.35 0.08 3.84
N LEU A 75 -4.52 0.66 3.59
CA LEU A 75 -5.32 1.31 4.63
C LEU A 75 -6.28 0.29 5.25
N TRP A 76 -6.51 0.41 6.55
CA TRP A 76 -7.46 -0.41 7.27
C TRP A 76 -7.99 0.31 8.50
N ASP A 77 -9.24 0.10 8.81
CA ASP A 77 -9.86 0.66 10.01
C ASP A 77 -9.79 -0.37 11.15
N GLY A 78 -9.34 0.05 12.32
CA GLY A 78 -9.22 -0.82 13.48
C GLY A 78 -8.85 -0.08 14.75
N ASP A 79 -9.08 -0.75 15.88
CA ASP A 79 -8.71 -0.30 17.21
C ASP A 79 -7.42 -1.01 17.63
N ILE A 80 -6.28 -0.30 17.49
CA ILE A 80 -4.97 -0.85 17.87
C ILE A 80 -4.92 -1.07 19.38
N GLY A 81 -4.45 -2.25 19.77
CA GLY A 81 -4.42 -2.69 21.16
C GLY A 81 -5.77 -3.11 21.71
N CYS A 82 -6.84 -3.04 20.92
CA CYS A 82 -8.19 -3.46 21.29
C CYS A 82 -8.67 -2.85 22.63
N ALA A 83 -8.44 -1.53 22.79
CA ALA A 83 -8.76 -0.81 24.02
C ALA A 83 -10.28 -0.70 24.26
N GLY A 84 -11.07 -0.84 23.21
CA GLY A 84 -12.52 -0.75 23.23
C GLY A 84 -13.04 0.70 23.24
N GLY A 85 -14.29 0.85 22.86
CA GLY A 85 -14.95 2.15 22.79
C GLY A 85 -15.00 2.73 21.37
N SER A 86 -16.03 3.55 21.13
CA SER A 86 -16.28 4.14 19.82
C SER A 86 -15.22 5.16 19.38
N GLY A 87 -14.35 5.62 20.28
CA GLY A 87 -13.33 6.64 20.02
C GLY A 87 -11.95 6.07 19.61
N THR A 88 -11.69 4.79 19.84
CA THR A 88 -10.37 4.18 19.67
C THR A 88 -10.11 3.62 18.27
N SER A 89 -11.15 3.31 17.51
CA SER A 89 -11.02 2.87 16.12
C SER A 89 -10.76 4.03 15.18
N GLY A 90 -9.87 3.85 14.24
CA GLY A 90 -9.53 4.82 13.20
C GLY A 90 -8.83 4.18 12.02
N THR A 91 -8.55 4.97 10.99
CA THR A 91 -7.80 4.49 9.83
C THR A 91 -6.31 4.40 10.18
N ASN A 92 -5.75 3.24 9.88
CA ASN A 92 -4.35 2.88 10.04
C ASN A 92 -3.73 2.58 8.67
N ILE A 93 -2.41 2.50 8.62
CA ILE A 93 -1.67 2.18 7.40
C ILE A 93 -0.68 1.04 7.67
N SER A 94 -0.60 0.11 6.73
CA SER A 94 0.47 -0.89 6.65
C SER A 94 1.24 -0.72 5.36
N ILE A 95 2.55 -0.73 5.42
CA ILE A 95 3.43 -0.74 4.25
C ILE A 95 3.86 -2.18 3.99
N VAL A 96 3.41 -2.72 2.87
CA VAL A 96 3.77 -4.07 2.42
C VAL A 96 4.90 -3.97 1.42
N THR A 97 5.96 -4.73 1.66
CA THR A 97 7.13 -4.86 0.79
C THR A 97 7.24 -6.29 0.26
N VAL A 98 8.05 -6.49 -0.76
CA VAL A 98 8.31 -7.82 -1.32
C VAL A 98 9.73 -8.23 -0.96
N SER A 99 9.86 -9.38 -0.29
CA SER A 99 11.16 -9.93 0.10
C SER A 99 11.68 -10.94 -0.93
N ILE A 100 12.89 -11.45 -0.69
CA ILE A 100 13.48 -12.53 -1.49
C ILE A 100 12.54 -13.75 -1.47
N GLY A 101 12.28 -14.34 -2.65
CA GLY A 101 11.35 -15.47 -2.79
C GLY A 101 9.88 -15.07 -2.92
N ASP A 102 9.62 -13.81 -3.32
CA ASP A 102 8.27 -13.28 -3.59
C ASP A 102 7.31 -13.33 -2.39
N SER A 103 7.86 -13.25 -1.18
CA SER A 103 7.07 -13.15 0.03
C SER A 103 6.68 -11.70 0.30
N PHE A 104 5.38 -11.46 0.44
CA PHE A 104 4.83 -10.15 0.80
C PHE A 104 4.77 -10.03 2.32
N VAL A 105 5.42 -9.02 2.85
CA VAL A 105 5.54 -8.80 4.30
C VAL A 105 5.23 -7.36 4.66
N VAL A 106 4.58 -7.15 5.80
CA VAL A 106 4.41 -5.80 6.35
C VAL A 106 5.73 -5.38 7.00
N ASP A 107 6.22 -4.19 6.63
CA ASP A 107 7.31 -3.55 7.35
C ASP A 107 6.74 -2.82 8.58
N PRO A 108 6.94 -3.33 9.81
CA PRO A 108 6.37 -2.73 11.00
C PRO A 108 6.96 -1.34 11.30
N HIS A 109 8.20 -1.07 10.88
CA HIS A 109 8.88 0.21 11.15
C HIS A 109 8.28 1.38 10.35
N THR A 110 7.64 1.09 9.22
CA THR A 110 6.98 2.07 8.36
C THR A 110 5.45 1.93 8.36
N SER A 111 4.91 1.20 9.33
CA SER A 111 3.48 0.92 9.49
C SER A 111 2.97 1.40 10.85
N SER A 112 1.64 1.60 10.96
CA SER A 112 0.97 1.82 12.25
C SER A 112 1.19 0.63 13.19
N PRO A 113 1.44 0.81 14.50
CA PRO A 113 1.38 2.07 15.26
C PRO A 113 2.71 2.83 15.33
N ILE A 114 3.78 2.33 14.73
CA ILE A 114 5.13 2.91 14.90
C ILE A 114 5.22 4.29 14.24
N ILE A 115 4.61 4.44 13.06
CA ILE A 115 4.63 5.72 12.33
C ILE A 115 3.37 6.55 12.64
N GLN A 116 3.46 7.85 12.41
CA GLN A 116 2.32 8.75 12.45
C GLN A 116 1.60 8.76 11.10
N PHE A 117 0.27 8.62 11.15
CA PHE A 117 -0.62 8.76 10.01
C PHE A 117 -1.57 9.93 10.25
N GLU A 118 -1.21 11.13 9.76
CA GLU A 118 -1.92 12.38 10.03
C GLU A 118 -3.21 12.51 9.19
N SER A 119 -4.19 11.65 9.45
CA SER A 119 -5.50 11.78 8.80
C SER A 119 -6.33 12.87 9.47
N PRO A 120 -6.91 13.83 8.71
CA PRO A 120 -7.86 14.81 9.24
C PRO A 120 -9.24 14.22 9.47
N VAL A 121 -9.44 12.96 9.12
CA VAL A 121 -10.70 12.22 9.27
C VAL A 121 -10.47 10.97 10.10
N ARG A 122 -11.52 10.53 10.76
CA ARG A 122 -11.48 9.31 11.57
C ARG A 122 -11.40 8.04 10.71
N SER A 123 -12.18 8.02 9.61
CA SER A 123 -12.22 6.91 8.67
C SER A 123 -12.09 7.41 7.25
N VAL A 124 -11.18 6.82 6.49
CA VAL A 124 -10.97 7.09 5.08
C VAL A 124 -11.98 6.31 4.27
N SER A 125 -12.70 7.00 3.38
CA SER A 125 -13.71 6.36 2.55
C SER A 125 -13.12 5.68 1.31
N ARG A 126 -12.04 6.24 0.75
CA ARG A 126 -11.35 5.68 -0.43
C ARG A 126 -10.00 6.33 -0.71
N ILE A 127 -9.16 5.60 -1.41
CA ILE A 127 -7.97 6.12 -2.08
C ILE A 127 -8.41 6.64 -3.46
N VAL A 128 -8.05 7.89 -3.80
CA VAL A 128 -8.36 8.51 -5.10
C VAL A 128 -7.15 8.58 -6.02
N GLY A 129 -5.94 8.46 -5.46
CA GLY A 129 -4.71 8.44 -6.20
C GLY A 129 -3.49 8.32 -5.30
N ASN A 130 -2.35 8.04 -5.91
CA ASN A 130 -1.07 8.02 -5.21
C ASN A 130 0.08 8.29 -6.15
N THR A 131 1.21 8.68 -5.59
CA THR A 131 2.54 8.59 -6.18
C THR A 131 3.42 7.69 -5.33
N ARG A 132 4.73 7.69 -5.57
CA ARG A 132 5.68 6.92 -4.76
C ARG A 132 5.71 7.35 -3.29
N ASP A 133 5.45 8.63 -3.02
CA ASP A 133 5.58 9.29 -1.72
C ASP A 133 4.31 9.97 -1.23
N THR A 134 3.23 9.91 -1.98
CA THR A 134 1.97 10.59 -1.63
C THR A 134 0.76 9.67 -1.75
N LEU A 135 -0.24 9.94 -0.90
CA LEU A 135 -1.58 9.36 -0.97
C LEU A 135 -2.59 10.49 -1.08
N ILE A 136 -3.52 10.38 -2.03
CA ILE A 136 -4.67 11.27 -2.16
C ILE A 136 -5.90 10.49 -1.72
N LEU A 137 -6.55 10.98 -0.67
CA LEU A 137 -7.58 10.26 0.05
C LEU A 137 -8.87 11.07 0.12
N GLU A 138 -10.00 10.40 0.23
CA GLU A 138 -11.26 11.01 0.60
C GLU A 138 -11.82 10.36 1.85
N GLY A 139 -12.44 11.17 2.67
CA GLY A 139 -13.11 10.74 3.90
C GLY A 139 -14.16 11.75 4.34
N LYS A 140 -14.71 11.53 5.52
CA LYS A 140 -15.69 12.43 6.10
C LYS A 140 -15.18 13.02 7.42
N GLU A 141 -15.37 14.32 7.56
CA GLU A 141 -15.10 15.12 8.75
C GLU A 141 -16.43 15.55 9.40
N PHE A 142 -16.42 15.78 10.70
CA PHE A 142 -17.59 16.25 11.42
C PHE A 142 -17.86 17.73 11.13
N ALA A 143 -19.10 18.07 10.87
CA ALA A 143 -19.60 19.42 10.99
C ALA A 143 -19.95 19.72 12.46
N ASP A 144 -20.08 21.00 12.80
CA ASP A 144 -20.35 21.45 14.20
C ASP A 144 -21.60 20.81 14.81
N ASN A 145 -22.59 20.48 13.99
CA ASN A 145 -23.87 19.92 14.44
C ASN A 145 -24.03 18.42 14.12
N ASP A 146 -22.97 17.75 13.67
CA ASP A 146 -23.06 16.32 13.37
C ASP A 146 -23.13 15.49 14.64
N PRO A 147 -23.98 14.45 14.68
CA PRO A 147 -23.92 13.48 15.77
C PRO A 147 -22.60 12.69 15.69
N ASN A 148 -22.11 12.26 16.84
CA ASN A 148 -20.81 11.55 16.98
C ASN A 148 -20.64 10.31 16.09
N CYS A 149 -21.73 9.75 15.57
CA CYS A 149 -21.69 8.59 14.67
C CYS A 149 -21.47 8.95 13.20
N CYS A 150 -21.81 10.21 12.78
CA CYS A 150 -22.21 10.39 11.40
C CYS A 150 -21.64 11.70 10.81
N PRO A 151 -20.34 11.75 10.52
CA PRO A 151 -19.70 12.92 9.91
C PRO A 151 -20.27 13.18 8.50
N SER A 152 -20.62 14.44 8.21
CA SER A 152 -21.31 14.82 6.97
C SER A 152 -20.43 15.50 5.94
N ILE A 153 -19.35 16.19 6.36
CA ILE A 153 -18.50 16.96 5.45
C ILE A 153 -17.57 16.01 4.70
N THR A 154 -17.68 15.98 3.38
CA THR A 154 -16.73 15.22 2.55
C THR A 154 -15.48 16.05 2.30
N VAL A 155 -14.31 15.47 2.60
CA VAL A 155 -13.01 16.10 2.38
C VAL A 155 -12.15 15.23 1.49
N ARG A 156 -11.34 15.88 0.64
CA ARG A 156 -10.19 15.27 -0.01
C ARG A 156 -8.94 15.82 0.62
N PHE A 157 -7.98 14.96 0.88
CA PHE A 157 -6.72 15.35 1.47
C PHE A 157 -5.55 14.56 0.91
N THR A 158 -4.39 15.17 0.94
CA THR A 158 -3.14 14.58 0.47
C THR A 158 -2.21 14.40 1.65
N LEU A 159 -1.72 13.18 1.82
CA LEU A 159 -0.65 12.85 2.75
C LEU A 159 0.63 12.64 1.97
N ARG A 160 1.77 13.05 2.53
CA ARG A 160 3.10 12.76 2.03
C ARG A 160 3.92 12.08 3.11
N VAL A 161 4.67 11.04 2.72
CA VAL A 161 5.60 10.39 3.62
C VAL A 161 6.85 11.25 3.81
N ASP A 162 7.28 11.42 5.07
CA ASP A 162 8.53 12.08 5.43
C ASP A 162 9.71 11.06 5.46
N ASP A 163 10.93 11.58 5.70
CA ASP A 163 12.15 10.75 5.77
C ASP A 163 12.16 9.73 6.93
N LYS A 164 11.25 9.89 7.88
CA LYS A 164 11.06 8.97 9.03
C LYS A 164 9.95 7.95 8.79
N GLY A 165 9.30 8.00 7.62
CA GLY A 165 8.19 7.13 7.28
C GLY A 165 6.82 7.60 7.78
N ASN A 166 6.72 8.79 8.40
CA ASN A 166 5.44 9.33 8.84
C ASN A 166 4.67 9.94 7.67
N TRP A 167 3.37 9.74 7.66
CA TRP A 167 2.48 10.33 6.67
C TRP A 167 1.89 11.64 7.19
N LYS A 168 2.37 12.75 6.62
CA LYS A 168 2.03 14.11 7.02
C LYS A 168 0.97 14.71 6.13
N LEU A 169 0.03 15.43 6.71
CA LEU A 169 -0.99 16.18 5.97
C LEU A 169 -0.33 17.38 5.25
N VAL A 170 -0.44 17.41 3.91
CA VAL A 170 0.11 18.49 3.07
C VAL A 170 -0.98 19.35 2.44
N GLU A 171 -2.17 18.79 2.21
CA GLU A 171 -3.31 19.51 1.64
C GLU A 171 -4.62 18.94 2.14
N LYS A 172 -5.61 19.79 2.39
CA LYS A 172 -6.99 19.41 2.67
C LYS A 172 -7.96 20.34 1.92
N LYS A 173 -8.96 19.75 1.26
CA LYS A 173 -9.96 20.46 0.50
C LYS A 173 -11.36 19.91 0.81
N LEU A 174 -12.30 20.80 1.11
CA LEU A 174 -13.70 20.45 1.24
C LEU A 174 -14.27 20.15 -0.15
N LEU A 175 -15.04 19.08 -0.26
CA LEU A 175 -15.75 18.75 -1.48
C LEU A 175 -17.21 19.20 -1.39
N PRO A 176 -17.80 19.65 -2.51
CA PRO A 176 -19.20 20.01 -2.52
C PRO A 176 -20.07 18.80 -2.14
N ALA A 177 -21.16 19.06 -1.40
CA ALA A 177 -22.13 18.02 -1.12
C ALA A 177 -22.66 17.44 -2.45
N LYS A 178 -22.65 16.12 -2.59
CA LYS A 178 -23.31 15.48 -3.73
C LYS A 178 -24.81 15.77 -3.61
N LYS A 179 -25.36 16.48 -4.61
CA LYS A 179 -26.82 16.67 -4.76
C LYS A 179 -27.49 15.33 -5.07
#